data_a43724faa71d16820f3828ce1a0d93f7
#
_entry.id   a43724faa71d16820f3828ce1a0d93f7
#
_cell.length_a   1.000
_cell.length_b   1.000
_cell.length_c   1.000
_cell.angle_alpha   90.00
_cell.angle_beta   90.00
_cell.angle_gamma   90.00
#
_symmetry.space_group_name_H-M   'P 1'
#
loop_
_entity.id
_entity.type
_entity.pdbx_description
1 polymer ?
#
loop_
_entity_poly.entity_id
_entity_poly.type
_entity_poly.pdbx_seq_one_letter_code
_entity_poly.pdbx_strand_id
1 'polypeptide(L)'
;MKIKRSSVAFRMPKFATSMPASVTLTMTPARCLDKAFIAQLASCDWIRHHQNLIITGKTGCGKTWMASAVTRAACLAGFTAKTYRLAHLLAAIKAGETALLEYRKLSKELEQVDLLVLDDWGIGTADRAALAGLYDIIDKRCHCKSTLVVSVLPVRHWAEFLNDATLADSILDRLVKSSHRLEMDGPVNVK
;
A
#
# COMPACT_ATOMS: atom_id res chain seq x y z
N MET A 1 -18.16 18.06 -27.61
CA MET A 1 -18.35 16.72 -27.04
C MET A 1 -18.10 16.85 -25.52
N LYS A 2 -19.18 16.85 -24.70
CA LYS A 2 -19.11 17.08 -23.25
C LYS A 2 -18.77 15.76 -22.56
N ILE A 3 -17.59 15.68 -21.94
CA ILE A 3 -17.17 14.54 -21.12
C ILE A 3 -17.96 14.62 -19.80
N LYS A 4 -18.88 13.70 -19.58
CA LYS A 4 -19.57 13.52 -18.29
C LYS A 4 -18.55 13.03 -17.25
N ARG A 5 -18.19 13.88 -16.30
CA ARG A 5 -17.48 13.50 -15.09
C ARG A 5 -18.44 12.68 -14.24
N SER A 6 -18.24 11.36 -14.21
CA SER A 6 -18.90 10.48 -13.26
C SER A 6 -18.27 10.70 -11.89
N SER A 7 -19.03 11.31 -10.98
CA SER A 7 -18.63 11.48 -9.58
C SER A 7 -18.80 10.14 -8.86
N VAL A 8 -17.75 9.33 -8.84
CA VAL A 8 -17.69 8.20 -7.90
C VAL A 8 -17.42 8.78 -6.52
N ALA A 9 -18.42 8.70 -5.65
CA ALA A 9 -18.30 9.15 -4.26
C ALA A 9 -17.26 8.30 -3.54
N PHE A 10 -16.11 8.90 -3.26
CA PHE A 10 -15.03 8.31 -2.47
C PHE A 10 -15.47 8.23 -1.01
N ARG A 11 -15.76 7.02 -0.53
CA ARG A 11 -16.02 6.78 0.89
C ARG A 11 -14.68 6.57 1.58
N MET A 12 -14.11 7.65 2.13
CA MET A 12 -12.89 7.57 2.94
C MET A 12 -13.11 6.62 4.14
N PRO A 13 -12.15 5.75 4.46
CA PRO A 13 -12.21 4.98 5.71
C PRO A 13 -12.24 5.94 6.89
N LYS A 14 -12.97 5.59 7.98
CA LYS A 14 -13.23 6.46 9.15
C LYS A 14 -11.98 7.04 9.83
N PHE A 15 -10.79 6.52 9.54
CA PHE A 15 -9.51 7.02 10.04
C PHE A 15 -8.99 8.28 9.30
N ALA A 16 -9.51 8.60 8.13
CA ALA A 16 -9.07 9.77 7.36
C ALA A 16 -9.81 11.06 7.75
N THR A 17 -10.86 10.96 8.58
CA THR A 17 -11.73 12.10 8.93
C THR A 17 -11.14 13.00 10.04
N SER A 18 -10.07 12.59 10.71
CA SER A 18 -9.45 13.35 11.80
C SER A 18 -8.15 14.09 11.40
N MET A 19 -7.75 14.04 10.12
CA MET A 19 -6.55 14.76 9.69
C MET A 19 -6.89 16.19 9.27
N PRO A 20 -6.19 17.22 9.82
CA PRO A 20 -6.43 18.62 9.46
C PRO A 20 -6.21 18.86 7.97
N ALA A 21 -6.98 19.78 7.39
CA ALA A 21 -7.00 20.10 5.96
C ALA A 21 -5.67 20.61 5.39
N SER A 22 -4.74 21.03 6.24
CA SER A 22 -3.39 21.47 5.88
C SER A 22 -2.35 20.52 6.49
N VAL A 23 -2.11 19.37 5.86
CA VAL A 23 -0.92 18.57 6.20
C VAL A 23 0.27 19.16 5.46
N THR A 24 0.82 20.23 6.01
CA THR A 24 2.21 20.59 5.72
C THR A 24 3.08 19.49 6.32
N LEU A 25 3.80 18.74 5.47
CA LEU A 25 4.82 17.79 5.90
C LEU A 25 5.90 18.58 6.68
N THR A 26 5.71 18.76 7.98
CA THR A 26 6.73 19.35 8.84
C THR A 26 7.87 18.35 8.95
N MET A 27 8.89 18.59 8.15
CA MET A 27 10.14 17.84 8.13
C MET A 27 10.94 18.18 9.40
N THR A 28 10.74 17.42 10.46
CA THR A 28 11.62 17.53 11.63
C THR A 28 12.97 16.92 11.28
N PRO A 29 14.11 17.58 11.64
CA PRO A 29 15.46 17.09 11.35
C PRO A 29 15.76 15.68 11.87
N ALA A 30 15.01 15.22 12.87
CA ALA A 30 15.20 13.91 13.51
C ALA A 30 14.77 12.69 12.64
N ARG A 31 14.21 12.90 11.45
CA ARG A 31 13.69 11.79 10.64
C ARG A 31 14.61 11.28 9.54
N CYS A 32 15.76 11.91 9.31
CA CYS A 32 16.71 11.57 8.22
C CYS A 32 16.04 11.34 6.85
N LEU A 33 14.89 12.00 6.60
CA LEU A 33 14.17 11.87 5.34
C LEU A 33 14.77 12.83 4.32
N ASP A 34 15.22 12.30 3.19
CA ASP A 34 15.67 13.12 2.07
C ASP A 34 14.49 13.93 1.51
N LYS A 35 14.60 15.27 1.57
CA LYS A 35 13.58 16.19 1.08
C LYS A 35 13.32 16.00 -0.42
N ALA A 36 14.36 15.73 -1.21
CA ALA A 36 14.23 15.51 -2.63
C ALA A 36 13.42 14.23 -2.91
N PHE A 37 13.70 13.15 -2.16
CA PHE A 37 12.95 11.91 -2.28
C PHE A 37 11.47 12.07 -1.88
N ILE A 38 11.18 12.80 -0.80
CA ILE A 38 9.80 13.09 -0.40
C ILE A 38 9.07 13.93 -1.45
N ALA A 39 9.73 14.92 -2.05
CA ALA A 39 9.16 15.70 -3.15
C ALA A 39 8.87 14.81 -4.38
N GLN A 40 9.77 13.88 -4.70
CA GLN A 40 9.57 12.89 -5.75
C GLN A 40 8.36 11.98 -5.46
N LEU A 41 8.18 11.50 -4.24
CA LEU A 41 7.00 10.72 -3.87
C LEU A 41 5.71 11.55 -3.99
N ALA A 42 5.76 12.82 -3.60
CA ALA A 42 4.62 13.74 -3.65
C ALA A 42 4.21 14.11 -5.09
N SER A 43 5.12 14.04 -6.08
CA SER A 43 4.78 14.25 -7.50
C SER A 43 3.86 13.18 -8.07
N CYS A 44 3.82 12.01 -7.44
CA CYS A 44 3.07 10.82 -7.87
C CYS A 44 3.49 10.28 -9.24
N ASP A 45 4.67 10.65 -9.76
CA ASP A 45 5.17 10.14 -11.04
C ASP A 45 5.43 8.63 -11.00
N TRP A 46 5.84 8.12 -9.84
CA TRP A 46 6.00 6.69 -9.62
C TRP A 46 4.67 5.91 -9.84
N ILE A 47 3.51 6.51 -9.53
CA ILE A 47 2.19 5.91 -9.80
C ILE A 47 1.90 5.94 -11.31
N ARG A 48 2.24 7.03 -12.02
CA ARG A 48 2.07 7.12 -13.48
C ARG A 48 2.91 6.07 -14.22
N HIS A 49 4.08 5.74 -13.66
CA HIS A 49 4.98 4.72 -14.23
C HIS A 49 4.74 3.32 -13.66
N HIS A 50 3.64 3.10 -12.93
CA HIS A 50 3.25 1.81 -12.36
C HIS A 50 4.33 1.18 -11.47
N GLN A 51 5.10 2.02 -10.80
CA GLN A 51 6.12 1.60 -9.84
C GLN A 51 5.50 1.41 -8.46
N ASN A 52 6.14 0.60 -7.62
CA ASN A 52 5.72 0.35 -6.25
C ASN A 52 6.47 1.26 -5.26
N LEU A 53 5.93 1.36 -4.05
CA LEU A 53 6.60 2.01 -2.93
C LEU A 53 6.61 1.07 -1.72
N ILE A 54 7.77 0.89 -1.12
CA ILE A 54 7.95 0.09 0.09
C ILE A 54 8.43 1.01 1.20
N ILE A 55 7.68 1.05 2.31
CA ILE A 55 8.03 1.80 3.52
C ILE A 55 8.31 0.80 4.64
N THR A 56 9.55 0.74 5.10
CA THR A 56 9.96 -0.15 6.20
C THR A 56 10.44 0.65 7.40
N GLY A 57 10.46 0.04 8.58
CA GLY A 57 11.00 0.65 9.79
C GLY A 57 10.35 0.14 11.06
N LYS A 58 10.92 0.48 12.22
CA LYS A 58 10.45 0.03 13.53
C LYS A 58 9.02 0.49 13.84
N THR A 59 8.35 -0.20 14.74
CA THR A 59 7.05 0.24 15.28
C THR A 59 7.17 1.64 15.88
N GLY A 60 6.20 2.51 15.61
CA GLY A 60 6.17 3.88 16.12
C GLY A 60 6.97 4.90 15.31
N CYS A 61 7.75 4.53 14.27
CA CYS A 61 8.51 5.49 13.47
C CYS A 61 7.66 6.32 12.47
N GLY A 62 6.33 6.11 12.41
CA GLY A 62 5.41 6.92 11.61
C GLY A 62 5.15 6.42 10.19
N LYS A 63 5.42 5.14 9.89
CA LYS A 63 5.19 4.54 8.56
C LYS A 63 3.77 4.73 8.05
N THR A 64 2.78 4.34 8.85
CA THR A 64 1.34 4.46 8.50
C THR A 64 0.95 5.92 8.26
N TRP A 65 1.53 6.85 9.03
CA TRP A 65 1.33 8.29 8.79
C TRP A 65 1.91 8.72 7.44
N MET A 66 3.15 8.30 7.13
CA MET A 66 3.79 8.59 5.84
C MET A 66 2.99 7.98 4.69
N ALA A 67 2.58 6.72 4.80
CA ALA A 67 1.74 6.06 3.80
C ALA A 67 0.42 6.82 3.58
N SER A 68 -0.22 7.29 4.66
CA SER A 68 -1.44 8.10 4.57
C SER A 68 -1.20 9.44 3.87
N ALA A 69 -0.07 10.11 4.13
CA ALA A 69 0.30 11.36 3.48
C ALA A 69 0.53 11.18 1.97
N VAL A 70 1.27 10.13 1.59
CA VAL A 70 1.51 9.78 0.17
C VAL A 70 0.20 9.40 -0.52
N THR A 71 -0.64 8.60 0.12
CA THR A 71 -1.96 8.22 -0.42
C THR A 71 -2.85 9.43 -0.64
N ARG A 72 -2.85 10.38 0.32
CA ARG A 72 -3.58 11.64 0.17
C ARG A 72 -3.05 12.46 -1.02
N ALA A 73 -1.73 12.56 -1.19
CA ALA A 73 -1.14 13.25 -2.34
C ALA A 73 -1.59 12.60 -3.66
N ALA A 74 -1.60 11.27 -3.74
CA ALA A 74 -2.11 10.54 -4.89
C ALA A 74 -3.58 10.86 -5.20
N CYS A 75 -4.44 10.87 -4.18
CA CYS A 75 -5.86 11.22 -4.34
C CYS A 75 -6.04 12.67 -4.82
N LEU A 76 -5.25 13.60 -4.30
CA LEU A 76 -5.28 15.00 -4.75
C LEU A 76 -4.78 15.17 -6.20
N ALA A 77 -3.86 14.31 -6.63
CA ALA A 77 -3.40 14.22 -8.01
C ALA A 77 -4.39 13.51 -8.96
N GLY A 78 -5.54 13.04 -8.44
CA GLY A 78 -6.62 12.42 -9.22
C GLY A 78 -6.56 10.90 -9.33
N PHE A 79 -5.63 10.23 -8.63
CA PHE A 79 -5.56 8.77 -8.58
C PHE A 79 -6.58 8.19 -7.59
N THR A 80 -7.09 7.01 -7.92
CA THR A 80 -7.91 6.21 -6.99
C THR A 80 -6.99 5.42 -6.06
N ALA A 81 -7.33 5.37 -4.77
CA ALA A 81 -6.54 4.63 -3.78
C ALA A 81 -7.43 3.81 -2.84
N LYS A 82 -6.92 2.64 -2.42
CA LYS A 82 -7.52 1.81 -1.38
C LYS A 82 -6.45 1.31 -0.41
N THR A 83 -6.81 1.29 0.87
CA THR A 83 -5.93 0.85 1.94
C THR A 83 -6.53 -0.35 2.66
N TYR A 84 -5.72 -1.39 2.81
CA TYR A 84 -6.03 -2.58 3.60
C TYR A 84 -4.90 -2.88 4.56
N ARG A 85 -5.24 -3.31 5.78
CA ARG A 85 -4.29 -4.08 6.58
C ARG A 85 -4.14 -5.46 5.97
N LEU A 86 -2.92 -5.93 5.80
CA LEU A 86 -2.67 -7.20 5.13
C LEU A 86 -3.46 -8.36 5.75
N ALA A 87 -3.47 -8.47 7.08
CA ALA A 87 -4.21 -9.52 7.77
C ALA A 87 -5.72 -9.51 7.45
N HIS A 88 -6.33 -8.33 7.33
CA HIS A 88 -7.75 -8.20 6.98
C HIS A 88 -8.01 -8.57 5.52
N LEU A 89 -7.09 -8.20 4.62
CA LEU A 89 -7.20 -8.59 3.21
C LEU A 89 -7.08 -10.10 3.05
N LEU A 90 -6.10 -10.73 3.70
CA LEU A 90 -5.93 -12.19 3.67
C LEU A 90 -7.15 -12.92 4.23
N ALA A 91 -7.75 -12.41 5.32
CA ALA A 91 -8.98 -12.96 5.87
C ALA A 91 -10.16 -12.83 4.89
N ALA A 92 -10.28 -11.71 4.18
CA ALA A 92 -11.32 -11.49 3.18
C ALA A 92 -11.13 -12.42 1.95
N ILE A 93 -9.89 -12.62 1.52
CA ILE A 93 -9.56 -13.57 0.44
C ILE A 93 -9.95 -14.98 0.84
N LYS A 94 -9.58 -15.41 2.06
CA LYS A 94 -9.92 -16.73 2.58
C LYS A 94 -11.43 -16.95 2.71
N ALA A 95 -12.17 -15.96 3.22
CA ALA A 95 -13.63 -16.02 3.30
C ALA A 95 -14.27 -16.13 1.90
N GLY A 96 -13.62 -15.62 0.87
CA GLY A 96 -14.08 -15.70 -0.52
C GLY A 96 -14.06 -17.11 -1.11
N GLU A 97 -13.40 -18.10 -0.48
CA GLU A 97 -13.48 -19.51 -0.88
C GLU A 97 -14.93 -20.02 -0.77
N THR A 98 -15.70 -19.54 0.20
CA THR A 98 -17.11 -19.88 0.41
C THR A 98 -18.07 -18.86 -0.21
N ALA A 99 -17.61 -17.64 -0.50
CA ALA A 99 -18.38 -16.51 -1.03
C ALA A 99 -17.76 -15.98 -2.33
N LEU A 100 -17.70 -16.83 -3.36
CA LEU A 100 -17.01 -16.55 -4.63
C LEU A 100 -17.42 -15.23 -5.29
N LEU A 101 -18.68 -14.82 -5.19
CA LEU A 101 -19.15 -13.57 -5.78
C LEU A 101 -18.56 -12.34 -5.10
N GLU A 102 -18.42 -12.38 -3.77
CA GLU A 102 -17.82 -11.29 -2.99
C GLU A 102 -16.31 -11.20 -3.23
N TYR A 103 -15.63 -12.34 -3.30
CA TYR A 103 -14.22 -12.39 -3.68
C TYR A 103 -13.98 -11.78 -5.07
N ARG A 104 -14.78 -12.14 -6.07
CA ARG A 104 -14.66 -11.58 -7.43
C ARG A 104 -14.87 -10.08 -7.45
N LYS A 105 -15.80 -9.55 -6.66
CA LYS A 105 -16.02 -8.10 -6.54
C LYS A 105 -14.79 -7.43 -5.90
N LEU A 106 -14.28 -7.99 -4.81
CA LEU A 106 -13.09 -7.50 -4.13
C LEU A 106 -11.87 -7.53 -5.06
N SER A 107 -11.58 -8.67 -5.69
CA SER A 107 -10.45 -8.83 -6.61
C SER A 107 -10.52 -7.80 -7.74
N LYS A 108 -11.67 -7.69 -8.41
CA LYS A 108 -11.88 -6.71 -9.49
C LYS A 108 -11.69 -5.26 -9.02
N GLU A 109 -12.16 -4.93 -7.83
CA GLU A 109 -11.98 -3.60 -7.24
C GLU A 109 -10.51 -3.31 -6.97
N LEU A 110 -9.77 -4.28 -6.41
CA LEU A 110 -8.35 -4.15 -6.13
C LEU A 110 -7.49 -4.12 -7.40
N GLU A 111 -7.89 -4.80 -8.44
CA GLU A 111 -7.24 -4.76 -9.76
C GLU A 111 -7.36 -3.38 -10.42
N GLN A 112 -8.47 -2.68 -10.24
CA GLN A 112 -8.78 -1.44 -10.95
C GLN A 112 -8.22 -0.18 -10.25
N VAL A 113 -8.06 -0.19 -8.93
CA VAL A 113 -7.58 0.96 -8.18
C VAL A 113 -6.13 1.32 -8.56
N ASP A 114 -5.83 2.62 -8.73
CA ASP A 114 -4.49 3.05 -9.17
C ASP A 114 -3.42 2.78 -8.12
N LEU A 115 -3.74 3.00 -6.85
CA LEU A 115 -2.84 2.76 -5.72
C LEU A 115 -3.49 1.83 -4.69
N LEU A 116 -2.95 0.63 -4.53
CA LEU A 116 -3.28 -0.28 -3.44
C LEU A 116 -2.28 -0.11 -2.30
N VAL A 117 -2.76 0.20 -1.10
CA VAL A 117 -1.93 0.30 0.11
C VAL A 117 -2.14 -0.94 0.97
N LEU A 118 -1.06 -1.68 1.22
CA LEU A 118 -1.01 -2.83 2.10
C LEU A 118 -0.25 -2.45 3.37
N ASP A 119 -0.98 -2.15 4.42
CA ASP A 119 -0.40 -1.78 5.73
C ASP A 119 -0.26 -3.01 6.63
N ASP A 120 0.60 -2.89 7.63
CA ASP A 120 0.90 -3.95 8.62
C ASP A 120 1.47 -5.24 7.97
N TRP A 121 2.26 -5.12 6.89
CA TRP A 121 2.96 -6.25 6.30
C TRP A 121 3.98 -6.83 7.28
N GLY A 122 3.91 -8.14 7.47
CA GLY A 122 4.76 -8.84 8.43
C GLY A 122 4.11 -9.04 9.80
N ILE A 123 2.83 -8.68 9.97
CA ILE A 123 2.07 -8.90 11.20
C ILE A 123 1.02 -9.99 10.97
N GLY A 124 0.97 -10.98 11.86
CA GLY A 124 0.04 -12.11 11.79
C GLY A 124 0.63 -13.30 11.04
N THR A 125 -0.24 -14.18 10.56
CA THR A 125 0.11 -15.37 9.78
C THR A 125 -0.64 -15.36 8.45
N ALA A 126 -0.01 -15.86 7.41
CA ALA A 126 -0.63 -16.04 6.11
C ALA A 126 -0.75 -17.53 5.81
N ASP A 127 -1.94 -17.99 5.43
CA ASP A 127 -2.09 -19.36 4.92
C ASP A 127 -1.92 -19.40 3.39
N ARG A 128 -1.63 -20.60 2.88
CA ARG A 128 -1.30 -20.78 1.47
C ARG A 128 -2.42 -20.35 0.52
N ALA A 129 -3.67 -20.63 0.86
CA ALA A 129 -4.82 -20.30 0.00
C ALA A 129 -5.00 -18.78 -0.09
N ALA A 130 -4.91 -18.08 1.06
CA ALA A 130 -4.96 -16.62 1.10
C ALA A 130 -3.77 -15.99 0.36
N LEU A 131 -2.57 -16.59 0.44
CA LEU A 131 -1.39 -16.14 -0.30
C LEU A 131 -1.56 -16.31 -1.81
N ALA A 132 -2.14 -17.41 -2.27
CA ALA A 132 -2.42 -17.62 -3.69
C ALA A 132 -3.38 -16.55 -4.23
N GLY A 133 -4.42 -16.19 -3.47
CA GLY A 133 -5.33 -15.11 -3.84
C GLY A 133 -4.65 -13.72 -3.80
N LEU A 134 -3.75 -13.48 -2.84
CA LEU A 134 -2.94 -12.25 -2.80
C LEU A 134 -2.01 -12.18 -4.01
N TYR A 135 -1.34 -13.28 -4.35
CA TYR A 135 -0.50 -13.37 -5.54
C TYR A 135 -1.27 -13.00 -6.81
N ASP A 136 -2.48 -13.57 -6.98
CA ASP A 136 -3.34 -13.31 -8.15
C ASP A 136 -3.68 -11.80 -8.29
N ILE A 137 -3.98 -11.14 -7.18
CA ILE A 137 -4.23 -9.70 -7.16
C ILE A 137 -2.97 -8.91 -7.52
N ILE A 138 -1.82 -9.25 -6.93
CA ILE A 138 -0.54 -8.55 -7.17
C ILE A 138 -0.08 -8.76 -8.61
N ASP A 139 -0.21 -9.98 -9.14
CA ASP A 139 0.17 -10.34 -10.51
C ASP A 139 -0.60 -9.50 -11.54
N LYS A 140 -1.90 -9.42 -11.41
CA LYS A 140 -2.76 -8.61 -12.28
C LYS A 140 -2.49 -7.10 -12.20
N ARG A 141 -1.93 -6.64 -11.08
CA ARG A 141 -1.53 -5.24 -10.90
C ARG A 141 -0.14 -4.94 -11.43
N CYS A 142 0.69 -5.97 -11.57
CA CYS A 142 2.08 -5.83 -11.99
C CYS A 142 2.18 -5.10 -13.34
N HIS A 143 3.03 -4.09 -13.42
CA HIS A 143 3.23 -3.21 -14.59
C HIS A 143 2.01 -2.39 -15.07
N CYS A 144 0.88 -2.50 -14.39
CA CYS A 144 -0.36 -1.78 -14.76
C CYS A 144 -0.81 -0.79 -13.68
N LYS A 145 -0.49 -1.06 -12.44
CA LYS A 145 -0.93 -0.31 -11.26
C LYS A 145 0.17 -0.29 -10.19
N SER A 146 0.05 0.60 -9.22
CA SER A 146 1.04 0.73 -8.15
C SER A 146 0.55 0.12 -6.84
N THR A 147 1.48 -0.45 -6.08
CA THR A 147 1.23 -0.97 -4.73
C THR A 147 2.20 -0.32 -3.74
N LEU A 148 1.65 0.19 -2.64
CA LEU A 148 2.41 0.70 -1.50
C LEU A 148 2.36 -0.32 -0.38
N VAL A 149 3.51 -0.81 0.06
CA VAL A 149 3.61 -1.76 1.17
C VAL A 149 4.25 -1.09 2.37
N VAL A 150 3.60 -1.20 3.52
CA VAL A 150 4.10 -0.69 4.80
C VAL A 150 4.42 -1.85 5.71
N SER A 151 5.66 -1.98 6.14
CA SER A 151 6.14 -3.14 6.89
C SER A 151 6.96 -2.76 8.11
N VAL A 152 6.81 -3.53 9.17
CA VAL A 152 7.72 -3.52 10.32
C VAL A 152 8.97 -4.36 10.06
N LEU A 153 8.87 -5.33 9.13
CA LEU A 153 9.96 -6.21 8.75
C LEU A 153 10.76 -5.61 7.60
N PRO A 154 12.09 -5.66 7.64
CA PRO A 154 12.91 -5.43 6.47
C PRO A 154 12.56 -6.42 5.34
N VAL A 155 12.69 -5.96 4.09
CA VAL A 155 12.31 -6.77 2.89
C VAL A 155 12.98 -8.15 2.88
N ARG A 156 14.22 -8.28 3.37
CA ARG A 156 14.94 -9.55 3.43
C ARG A 156 14.25 -10.64 4.25
N HIS A 157 13.34 -10.27 5.17
CA HIS A 157 12.59 -11.21 6.02
C HIS A 157 11.16 -11.48 5.51
N TRP A 158 10.77 -10.91 4.37
CA TRP A 158 9.42 -11.09 3.86
C TRP A 158 9.14 -12.51 3.36
N ALA A 159 10.17 -13.18 2.80
CA ALA A 159 10.04 -14.58 2.37
C ALA A 159 9.74 -15.52 3.56
N GLU A 160 10.43 -15.32 4.69
CA GLU A 160 10.17 -16.07 5.92
C GLU A 160 8.75 -15.85 6.45
N PHE A 161 8.29 -14.60 6.42
CA PHE A 161 6.93 -14.24 6.85
C PHE A 161 5.85 -14.92 5.99
N LEU A 162 6.04 -14.99 4.68
CA LEU A 162 5.09 -15.59 3.76
C LEU A 162 5.05 -17.13 3.87
N ASN A 163 6.09 -17.75 4.39
CA ASN A 163 6.17 -19.19 4.74
C ASN A 163 5.74 -20.14 3.59
N ASP A 164 5.89 -19.73 2.35
CA ASP A 164 5.74 -20.54 1.13
C ASP A 164 6.76 -20.03 0.10
N ALA A 165 7.82 -20.78 -0.14
CA ALA A 165 8.96 -20.33 -0.94
C ALA A 165 8.55 -19.91 -2.36
N THR A 166 7.70 -20.69 -3.02
CA THR A 166 7.28 -20.42 -4.41
C THR A 166 6.41 -19.17 -4.52
N LEU A 167 5.41 -19.05 -3.64
CA LEU A 167 4.53 -17.87 -3.62
C LEU A 167 5.29 -16.63 -3.14
N ALA A 168 6.19 -16.79 -2.15
CA ALA A 168 7.03 -15.70 -1.68
C ALA A 168 7.89 -15.13 -2.80
N ASP A 169 8.65 -15.96 -3.50
CA ASP A 169 9.49 -15.52 -4.61
C ASP A 169 8.65 -14.80 -5.68
N SER A 170 7.50 -15.36 -6.02
CA SER A 170 6.62 -14.80 -7.03
C SER A 170 6.02 -13.44 -6.62
N ILE A 171 5.58 -13.29 -5.37
CA ILE A 171 5.04 -12.04 -4.81
C ILE A 171 6.14 -10.99 -4.71
N LEU A 172 7.32 -11.37 -4.17
CA LEU A 172 8.43 -10.46 -3.97
C LEU A 172 9.00 -9.95 -5.28
N ASP A 173 9.09 -10.78 -6.29
CA ASP A 173 9.52 -10.39 -7.64
C ASP A 173 8.69 -9.22 -8.17
N ARG A 174 7.39 -9.26 -8.00
CA ARG A 174 6.44 -8.25 -8.49
C ARG A 174 6.40 -6.98 -7.65
N LEU A 175 6.57 -7.12 -6.34
CA LEU A 175 6.50 -5.96 -5.44
C LEU A 175 7.82 -5.20 -5.38
N VAL A 176 8.97 -5.89 -5.47
CA VAL A 176 10.28 -5.36 -5.08
C VAL A 176 11.09 -4.86 -6.26
N LYS A 177 11.04 -5.50 -7.43
CA LYS A 177 11.88 -5.15 -8.59
C LYS A 177 11.72 -3.71 -9.08
N SER A 178 10.48 -3.23 -9.17
CA SER A 178 10.17 -1.86 -9.61
C SER A 178 9.66 -1.03 -8.44
N SER A 179 10.38 -1.02 -7.30
CA SER A 179 9.95 -0.31 -6.12
C SER A 179 10.91 0.79 -5.68
N HIS A 180 10.35 1.93 -5.31
CA HIS A 180 11.03 2.89 -4.45
C HIS A 180 11.03 2.36 -3.01
N ARG A 181 12.11 2.61 -2.27
CA ARG A 181 12.25 2.14 -0.89
C ARG A 181 12.49 3.31 0.04
N LEU A 182 11.70 3.38 1.09
CA LEU A 182 11.84 4.32 2.19
C LEU A 182 12.04 3.54 3.48
N GLU A 183 13.23 3.60 4.02
CA GLU A 183 13.52 3.06 5.34
C GLU A 183 13.41 4.18 6.37
N MET A 184 12.57 3.98 7.38
CA MET A 184 12.27 4.98 8.40
C MET A 184 12.87 4.55 9.72
N ASP A 185 13.93 5.25 10.14
CA ASP A 185 14.56 5.08 11.45
C ASP A 185 14.23 6.26 12.38
N GLY A 186 14.09 5.95 13.66
CA GLY A 186 13.95 6.94 14.71
C GLY A 186 12.59 6.97 15.42
N PRO A 187 12.55 7.45 16.67
CA PRO A 187 11.31 7.59 17.42
C PRO A 187 10.47 8.73 16.83
N VAL A 188 9.19 8.46 16.58
CA VAL A 188 8.23 9.51 16.27
C VAL A 188 7.60 9.97 17.57
N ASN A 189 8.02 11.11 18.08
CA ASN A 189 7.22 11.86 19.05
C ASN A 189 6.02 12.45 18.29
N VAL A 190 4.94 11.69 18.15
CA VAL A 190 3.64 12.23 17.83
C VAL A 190 3.08 12.77 19.14
N LYS A 191 3.26 14.07 19.39
CA LYS A 191 2.45 14.79 20.37
C LYS A 191 1.16 15.23 19.70
#